data_4b11ac5bf7d8a8ca656af866a67b2211
#
_entry.id   4b11ac5bf7d8a8ca656af866a67b2211
#
_cell.length_a   1.000
_cell.length_b   1.000
_cell.length_c   1.000
_cell.angle_alpha   90.00
_cell.angle_beta   90.00
_cell.angle_gamma   90.00
#
_symmetry.space_group_name_H-M   'P 1'
#
loop_
_entity.id
_entity.type
_entity.pdbx_description
1 polymer ?
#
loop_
_entity_poly.entity_id
_entity_poly.type
_entity_poly.pdbx_seq_one_letter_code
_entity_poly.pdbx_strand_id
1 'polypeptide(L)'
;MNAGPDVPGRVEITARALTSLARAVAAEGLGAPAKRVRVGLGDASGALSLDITGPIAASDDIVSGSIRIADQVKGRVSDLTGRRVGSAHIELTGIVREHESRAR
;
A
#
# COMPACT_ATOMS: atom_id res chain seq x y z
N MET A 1 22.27 -6.70 20.44
CA MET A 1 21.86 -6.76 20.23
C MET A 1 21.32 -6.62 20.39
N ASN A 2 20.92 -6.72 20.13
CA ASN A 2 20.37 -6.74 20.17
C ASN A 2 19.83 -6.66 20.37
N ALA A 3 19.69 -6.36 20.12
CA ALA A 3 19.13 -6.33 20.26
C ALA A 3 18.51 -6.75 20.54
N GLY A 4 18.97 -6.73 20.81
CA GLY A 4 18.44 -7.18 21.14
C GLY A 4 17.35 -7.56 21.17
N PRO A 5 16.98 -7.04 21.34
CA PRO A 5 15.65 -7.45 21.44
C PRO A 5 15.27 -8.43 20.41
N ASP A 6 16.17 -8.88 19.72
CA ASP A 6 15.80 -9.81 18.68
C ASP A 6 15.35 -11.10 19.25
N VAL A 7 14.14 -11.44 18.94
CA VAL A 7 13.58 -12.71 19.31
C VAL A 7 13.80 -13.64 18.14
N PRO A 8 14.39 -14.80 18.39
CA PRO A 8 14.61 -15.73 17.29
C PRO A 8 13.31 -16.03 16.57
N GLY A 9 13.34 -16.00 15.27
CA GLY A 9 12.18 -16.26 14.46
C GLY A 9 11.27 -15.08 14.26
N ARG A 10 11.65 -13.94 14.81
CA ARG A 10 10.83 -12.75 14.67
C ARG A 10 11.49 -11.78 13.70
N VAL A 11 10.72 -11.27 12.78
CA VAL A 11 11.20 -10.30 11.82
C VAL A 11 10.58 -8.97 12.15
N GLU A 12 11.42 -8.00 12.37
CA GLU A 12 10.95 -6.65 12.61
C GLU A 12 11.07 -5.85 11.34
N ILE A 13 9.98 -5.24 10.93
CA ILE A 13 9.94 -4.43 9.75
C ILE A 13 9.85 -2.99 10.17
N THR A 14 10.81 -2.18 9.74
CA THR A 14 10.81 -0.77 10.09
C THR A 14 9.65 -0.06 9.42
N ALA A 15 9.29 1.09 9.96
CA ALA A 15 8.22 1.89 9.37
C ALA A 15 8.55 2.26 7.93
N ARG A 16 9.82 2.55 7.64
CA ARG A 16 10.22 2.88 6.29
C ARG A 16 10.03 1.70 5.35
N ALA A 17 10.46 0.52 5.79
CA ALA A 17 10.30 -0.68 4.96
C ALA A 17 8.84 -1.01 4.75
N LEU A 18 8.03 -0.83 5.80
CA LEU A 18 6.61 -1.08 5.71
C LEU A 18 5.94 -0.12 4.74
N THR A 19 6.33 1.16 4.80
CA THR A 19 5.80 2.15 3.87
C THR A 19 6.18 1.81 2.44
N SER A 20 7.44 1.41 2.22
CA SER A 20 7.89 1.05 0.87
C SER A 20 7.14 -0.17 0.35
N LEU A 21 6.94 -1.15 1.20
CA LEU A 21 6.19 -2.34 0.81
C LEU A 21 4.76 -1.98 0.45
N ALA A 22 4.11 -1.21 1.31
CA ALA A 22 2.72 -0.84 1.08
C ALA A 22 2.59 -0.01 -0.19
N ARG A 23 3.57 0.86 -0.46
CA ARG A 23 3.55 1.66 -1.67
C ARG A 23 3.67 0.79 -2.91
N ALA A 24 4.55 -0.21 -2.87
CA ALA A 24 4.70 -1.09 -4.01
C ALA A 24 3.43 -1.88 -4.27
N VAL A 25 2.81 -2.39 -3.21
CA VAL A 25 1.57 -3.14 -3.34
C VAL A 25 0.46 -2.25 -3.88
N ALA A 26 0.35 -1.03 -3.34
CA ALA A 26 -0.68 -0.10 -3.77
C ALA A 26 -0.48 0.31 -5.22
N ALA A 27 0.76 0.59 -5.61
CA ALA A 27 1.04 1.00 -6.98
C ALA A 27 0.68 -0.11 -7.96
N GLU A 28 0.98 -1.34 -7.60
CA GLU A 28 0.64 -2.47 -8.44
C GLU A 28 -0.88 -2.58 -8.60
N GLY A 29 -1.60 -2.45 -7.49
CA GLY A 29 -3.05 -2.53 -7.54
C GLY A 29 -3.67 -1.39 -8.32
N LEU A 30 -3.12 -0.19 -8.17
CA LEU A 30 -3.64 0.98 -8.88
C LEU A 30 -3.23 1.01 -10.35
N GLY A 31 -2.22 0.25 -10.73
CA GLY A 31 -1.70 0.32 -12.08
C GLY A 31 -0.95 1.61 -12.34
N ALA A 32 -0.27 2.11 -11.33
CA ALA A 32 0.43 3.39 -11.39
C ALA A 32 1.89 3.22 -11.02
N PRO A 33 2.77 4.12 -11.50
CA PRO A 33 4.17 4.06 -11.07
C PRO A 33 4.27 4.30 -9.57
N ALA A 34 5.15 3.55 -8.91
CA ALA A 34 5.29 3.67 -7.46
C ALA A 34 5.68 5.09 -7.06
N LYS A 35 6.45 5.78 -7.88
CA LYS A 35 6.88 7.14 -7.54
C LYS A 35 5.73 8.12 -7.46
N ARG A 36 4.57 7.78 -8.01
CA ARG A 36 3.39 8.63 -7.97
C ARG A 36 2.43 8.27 -6.86
N VAL A 37 2.76 7.24 -6.10
CA VAL A 37 1.91 6.76 -5.02
C VAL A 37 2.54 7.11 -3.69
N ARG A 38 1.73 7.63 -2.78
CA ARG A 38 2.16 7.94 -1.43
C ARG A 38 1.38 7.12 -0.45
N VAL A 39 2.04 6.71 0.61
CA VAL A 39 1.41 5.92 1.65
C VAL A 39 1.75 6.52 2.99
N GLY A 40 0.71 6.79 3.77
CA GLY A 40 0.85 7.17 5.16
C GLY A 40 0.47 6.01 6.03
N LEU A 41 1.19 5.81 7.10
CA LEU A 41 0.91 4.76 8.06
C LEU A 41 0.34 5.35 9.32
N GLY A 42 -0.66 4.69 9.87
CA GLY A 42 -1.18 5.02 11.17
C GLY A 42 -1.34 3.74 11.96
N ASP A 43 -1.57 3.92 13.25
CA ASP A 43 -1.77 2.79 14.15
C ASP A 43 -2.99 3.11 15.00
N ALA A 44 -4.00 2.27 14.88
CA ALA A 44 -5.23 2.46 15.65
C ALA A 44 -5.61 1.15 16.28
N SER A 45 -5.64 1.12 17.61
CA SER A 45 -6.08 -0.05 18.36
C SER A 45 -5.28 -1.29 18.00
N GLY A 46 -3.99 -1.13 17.80
CA GLY A 46 -3.11 -2.27 17.51
C GLY A 46 -3.13 -2.74 16.09
N ALA A 47 -3.88 -2.08 15.22
CA ALA A 47 -3.93 -2.43 13.81
C ALA A 47 -3.37 -1.28 12.99
N LEU A 48 -2.75 -1.63 11.87
CA LEU A 48 -2.25 -0.61 10.96
C LEU A 48 -3.39 0.02 10.19
N SER A 49 -3.26 1.31 9.92
CA SER A 49 -4.12 1.97 8.96
C SER A 49 -3.25 2.51 7.85
N LEU A 50 -3.76 2.44 6.64
CA LEU A 50 -3.02 2.87 5.46
C LEU A 50 -3.79 3.97 4.77
N ASP A 51 -3.12 5.09 4.52
CA ASP A 51 -3.66 6.17 3.71
C ASP A 51 -2.88 6.23 2.43
N ILE A 52 -3.53 5.91 1.33
CA ILE A 52 -2.88 5.77 0.04
C ILE A 52 -3.38 6.90 -0.85
N THR A 53 -2.45 7.60 -1.47
CA THR A 53 -2.77 8.70 -2.37
C THR A 53 -2.05 8.47 -3.69
N GLY A 54 -2.79 8.49 -4.79
CA GLY A 54 -2.16 8.31 -6.08
C GLY A 54 -3.18 8.20 -7.20
N PRO A 55 -2.70 8.10 -8.43
CA PRO A 55 -3.58 7.93 -9.58
C PRO A 55 -3.96 6.48 -9.76
N ILE A 56 -4.97 6.25 -10.56
CA ILE A 56 -5.43 4.90 -10.86
C ILE A 56 -5.44 4.72 -12.38
N ALA A 57 -5.17 3.50 -12.82
CA ALA A 57 -5.26 3.17 -14.23
C ALA A 57 -6.70 3.34 -14.71
N ALA A 58 -6.84 3.76 -15.96
CA ALA A 58 -8.16 3.96 -16.53
C ALA A 58 -8.93 2.65 -16.52
N SER A 59 -10.20 2.71 -16.16
CA SER A 59 -11.05 1.54 -16.17
C SER A 59 -12.50 2.01 -16.27
N ASP A 60 -13.39 1.07 -16.52
CA ASP A 60 -14.80 1.39 -16.68
C ASP A 60 -15.46 1.76 -15.36
N ASP A 61 -14.96 1.20 -14.26
CA ASP A 61 -15.60 1.41 -12.97
C ASP A 61 -14.52 1.70 -11.94
N ILE A 62 -14.17 2.98 -11.83
CA ILE A 62 -13.09 3.41 -10.96
C ILE A 62 -13.47 3.26 -9.50
N VAL A 63 -14.74 3.53 -9.15
CA VAL A 63 -15.15 3.47 -7.75
C VAL A 63 -15.07 2.05 -7.22
N SER A 64 -15.69 1.10 -7.92
CA SER A 64 -15.62 -0.29 -7.48
C SER A 64 -14.19 -0.81 -7.52
N GLY A 65 -13.44 -0.37 -8.52
CA GLY A 65 -12.05 -0.77 -8.64
C GLY A 65 -11.22 -0.31 -7.46
N SER A 66 -11.43 0.93 -7.02
CA SER A 66 -10.64 1.43 -5.89
C SER A 66 -10.98 0.71 -4.60
N ILE A 67 -12.24 0.35 -4.40
CA ILE A 67 -12.64 -0.40 -3.22
C ILE A 67 -11.97 -1.77 -3.22
N ARG A 68 -11.98 -2.43 -4.36
CA ARG A 68 -11.34 -3.74 -4.48
C ARG A 68 -9.84 -3.66 -4.26
N ILE A 69 -9.22 -2.59 -4.78
CA ILE A 69 -7.79 -2.39 -4.59
C ILE A 69 -7.47 -2.18 -3.12
N ALA A 70 -8.30 -1.40 -2.41
CA ALA A 70 -8.08 -1.18 -0.99
C ALA A 70 -8.10 -2.51 -0.23
N ASP A 71 -9.05 -3.37 -0.55
CA ASP A 71 -9.14 -4.67 0.10
C ASP A 71 -7.93 -5.54 -0.23
N GLN A 72 -7.48 -5.51 -1.47
CA GLN A 72 -6.30 -6.27 -1.88
C GLN A 72 -5.06 -5.79 -1.16
N VAL A 73 -4.91 -4.47 -1.04
CA VAL A 73 -3.74 -3.91 -0.36
C VAL A 73 -3.74 -4.33 1.10
N LYS A 74 -4.90 -4.25 1.75
CA LYS A 74 -5.00 -4.68 3.14
C LYS A 74 -4.54 -6.13 3.30
N GLY A 75 -5.07 -7.00 2.46
CA GLY A 75 -4.76 -8.42 2.56
C GLY A 75 -3.29 -8.69 2.28
N ARG A 76 -2.75 -8.08 1.24
CA ARG A 76 -1.36 -8.35 0.87
C ARG A 76 -0.38 -7.80 1.89
N VAL A 77 -0.62 -6.59 2.38
CA VAL A 77 0.27 -6.03 3.39
C VAL A 77 0.20 -6.87 4.65
N SER A 78 -1.00 -7.29 5.03
CA SER A 78 -1.16 -8.14 6.21
C SER A 78 -0.41 -9.46 6.03
N ASP A 79 -0.54 -10.10 4.87
CA ASP A 79 0.10 -11.38 4.62
C ASP A 79 1.62 -11.25 4.59
N LEU A 80 2.13 -10.19 3.99
CA LEU A 80 3.57 -10.04 3.81
C LEU A 80 4.27 -9.59 5.08
N THR A 81 3.57 -8.90 5.97
CA THR A 81 4.20 -8.34 7.17
C THR A 81 3.82 -9.08 8.43
N GLY A 82 2.79 -9.90 8.40
CA GLY A 82 2.27 -10.51 9.61
C GLY A 82 1.56 -9.53 10.52
N ARG A 83 1.36 -8.29 10.08
CA ARG A 83 0.67 -7.27 10.85
C ARG A 83 -0.78 -7.20 10.42
N ARG A 84 -1.66 -6.97 11.38
CA ARG A 84 -3.05 -6.78 11.07
C ARG A 84 -3.26 -5.37 10.50
N VAL A 85 -3.93 -5.30 9.35
CA VAL A 85 -4.27 -4.03 8.74
C VAL A 85 -5.76 -3.81 8.91
N GLY A 86 -6.11 -2.80 9.69
CA GLY A 86 -7.52 -2.56 10.03
C GLY A 86 -8.25 -1.78 8.96
N SER A 87 -7.55 -0.90 8.26
CA SER A 87 -8.21 -0.10 7.23
C SER A 87 -7.19 0.32 6.19
N ALA A 88 -7.67 0.52 4.97
CA ALA A 88 -6.88 1.11 3.90
C ALA A 88 -7.79 2.08 3.17
N HIS A 89 -7.34 3.31 3.08
CA HIS A 89 -8.11 4.38 2.47
C HIS A 89 -7.34 4.87 1.26
N ILE A 90 -8.01 4.97 0.13
CA ILE A 90 -7.38 5.40 -1.11
C ILE A 90 -7.99 6.71 -1.56
N GLU A 91 -7.14 7.70 -1.76
CA GLU A 91 -7.54 8.96 -2.33
C GLU A 91 -6.94 9.05 -3.72
N LEU A 92 -7.80 9.10 -4.73
CA LEU A 92 -7.36 9.13 -6.11
C LEU A 92 -7.04 10.54 -6.53
N THR A 93 -5.90 10.72 -7.18
CA THR A 93 -5.46 12.03 -7.61
C THR A 93 -5.59 12.23 -9.12
N GLY A 94 -5.91 11.17 -9.85
CA GLY A 94 -6.04 11.27 -11.29
C GLY A 94 -6.09 9.91 -11.93
N ILE A 95 -5.99 9.91 -13.24
CA ILE A 95 -6.07 8.68 -14.02
C ILE A 95 -4.79 8.56 -14.83
N VAL A 96 -4.17 7.38 -14.75
CA VAL A 96 -2.98 7.10 -15.54
C VAL A 96 -3.44 6.70 -16.93
N ARG A 97 -2.99 7.43 -17.92
CA ARG A 97 -3.30 7.08 -19.30
C ARG A 97 -2.27 6.10 -19.81
N GLU A 98 -2.73 5.26 -20.72
CA GLU A 98 -1.87 4.19 -21.19
C GLU A 98 -0.59 4.73 -21.81
N HIS A 99 -0.69 5.79 -22.61
CA HIS A 99 0.51 6.32 -23.24
C HIS A 99 1.44 6.96 -22.21
N GLU A 100 0.90 7.46 -21.10
CA GLU A 100 1.74 7.99 -20.04
C GLU A 100 2.51 6.88 -19.35
N SER A 101 1.84 5.76 -19.08
CA SER A 101 2.48 4.68 -18.38
C SER A 101 3.56 4.02 -19.24
N ARG A 102 3.51 4.22 -20.56
CA ARG A 102 4.54 3.71 -21.44
C ARG A 102 5.54 4.76 -21.83
N ALA A 103 5.40 5.97 -21.33
CA ALA A 103 6.34 7.04 -21.67
C ALA A 103 7.73 6.65 -21.20
N ARG A 104 8.71 6.97 -21.96
CA ARG A 104 10.11 6.65 -21.66
C ARG A 104 10.80 7.78 -20.98
#